data_ff5057e32b15b8b35ba364cfaf73a284
#
_entry.id   ff5057e32b15b8b35ba364cfaf73a284
#
_cell.length_a   1.000
_cell.length_b   1.000
_cell.length_c   1.000
_cell.angle_alpha   90.00
_cell.angle_beta   90.00
_cell.angle_gamma   90.00
#
_symmetry.space_group_name_H-M   'P 1'
#
loop_
_entity.id
_entity.type
_entity.pdbx_description
1 polymer ?
#
loop_
_entity_poly.entity_id
_entity_poly.type
_entity_poly.pdbx_seq_one_letter_code
_entity_poly.pdbx_strand_id
1 'polypeptide(L)'
;IAEERIRRQQEANRLAEEAPKKEQAEQAERQRLESLSAERKENWLAFKQVLENNGIRYLYHFTDRRNIPSIKRHGGLLSWSYCEKHKIDIPNPGGGNLSRNLDEMRNLQDYVRLSFTTEHPMMYVAMKDGRISNPVILRIDPSVVYLQHTMYADMNATTTKRTPNIGKSLEDFKKIHFSTVKAHKHFDLDENERPYFQAEVMVMTFIPKKYIINLDTF
;
A
#
# COMPACT_ATOMS: atom_id res chain seq x y z
N ILE A 1 -45.03 1.76 -25.69
CA ILE A 1 -45.24 1.03 -24.41
C ILE A 1 -44.77 -0.44 -24.54
N ALA A 2 -45.17 -1.18 -25.60
CA ALA A 2 -44.77 -2.58 -25.79
C ALA A 2 -43.27 -2.74 -26.09
N GLU A 3 -42.71 -1.94 -26.99
CA GLU A 3 -41.29 -1.95 -27.37
C GLU A 3 -40.40 -1.60 -26.20
N GLU A 4 -40.81 -0.66 -25.36
CA GLU A 4 -40.05 -0.28 -24.16
C GLU A 4 -40.02 -1.41 -23.12
N ARG A 5 -41.10 -2.17 -22.96
CA ARG A 5 -41.12 -3.37 -22.10
C ARG A 5 -40.20 -4.46 -22.62
N ILE A 6 -40.20 -4.71 -23.94
CA ILE A 6 -39.28 -5.69 -24.55
C ILE A 6 -37.83 -5.29 -24.34
N ARG A 7 -37.51 -4.02 -24.55
CA ARG A 7 -36.13 -3.52 -24.33
C ARG A 7 -35.67 -3.66 -22.88
N ARG A 8 -36.53 -3.31 -21.93
CA ARG A 8 -36.23 -3.49 -20.49
C ARG A 8 -36.04 -4.97 -20.11
N GLN A 9 -36.87 -5.85 -20.69
CA GLN A 9 -36.74 -7.29 -20.46
C GLN A 9 -35.43 -7.85 -21.02
N GLN A 10 -35.05 -7.45 -22.24
CA GLN A 10 -33.80 -7.85 -22.87
C GLN A 10 -32.59 -7.35 -22.07
N GLU A 11 -32.63 -6.12 -21.59
CA GLU A 11 -31.59 -5.53 -20.76
C GLU A 11 -31.47 -6.24 -19.40
N ALA A 12 -32.60 -6.56 -18.75
CA ALA A 12 -32.62 -7.34 -17.52
C ALA A 12 -32.08 -8.74 -17.72
N ASN A 13 -32.42 -9.42 -18.81
CA ASN A 13 -31.86 -10.75 -19.11
C ASN A 13 -30.34 -10.70 -19.35
N ARG A 14 -29.88 -9.70 -20.13
CA ARG A 14 -28.41 -9.50 -20.32
C ARG A 14 -27.69 -9.27 -19.02
N LEU A 15 -28.19 -8.39 -18.15
CA LEU A 15 -27.59 -8.13 -16.84
C LEU A 15 -27.60 -9.37 -15.95
N ALA A 16 -28.66 -10.19 -16.01
CA ALA A 16 -28.74 -11.44 -15.27
C ALA A 16 -27.74 -12.50 -15.76
N GLU A 17 -27.41 -12.51 -17.06
CA GLU A 17 -26.38 -13.39 -17.62
C GLU A 17 -24.96 -12.90 -17.37
N GLU A 18 -24.75 -11.57 -17.34
CA GLU A 18 -23.45 -10.94 -17.09
C GLU A 18 -23.06 -10.97 -15.61
N ALA A 19 -24.02 -10.85 -14.70
CA ALA A 19 -23.79 -10.78 -13.26
C ALA A 19 -22.97 -11.97 -12.69
N PRO A 20 -23.34 -13.25 -12.98
CA PRO A 20 -22.58 -14.39 -12.45
C PRO A 20 -21.17 -14.49 -13.04
N LYS A 21 -20.98 -14.08 -14.29
CA LYS A 21 -19.64 -14.06 -14.93
C LYS A 21 -18.75 -13.00 -14.29
N LYS A 22 -19.32 -11.84 -13.98
CA LYS A 22 -18.62 -10.76 -13.28
C LYS A 22 -18.23 -11.17 -11.86
N GLU A 23 -19.14 -11.79 -11.13
CA GLU A 23 -18.90 -12.28 -9.77
C GLU A 23 -17.80 -13.35 -9.75
N GLN A 24 -17.82 -14.30 -10.69
CA GLN A 24 -16.77 -15.31 -10.83
C GLN A 24 -15.40 -14.69 -11.15
N ALA A 25 -15.36 -13.69 -12.04
CA ALA A 25 -14.13 -12.98 -12.37
C ALA A 25 -13.59 -12.18 -11.17
N GLU A 26 -14.44 -11.52 -10.41
CA GLU A 26 -14.06 -10.81 -9.18
C GLU A 26 -13.55 -11.77 -8.11
N GLN A 27 -14.18 -12.94 -7.96
CA GLN A 27 -13.76 -13.96 -7.01
C GLN A 27 -12.42 -14.59 -7.40
N ALA A 28 -12.21 -14.90 -8.68
CA ALA A 28 -10.96 -15.42 -9.20
C ALA A 28 -9.81 -14.41 -9.00
N GLU A 29 -10.04 -13.14 -9.28
CA GLU A 29 -9.05 -12.08 -9.09
C GLU A 29 -8.74 -11.88 -7.59
N ARG A 30 -9.73 -11.96 -6.72
CA ARG A 30 -9.52 -11.92 -5.28
C ARG A 30 -8.64 -13.07 -4.80
N GLN A 31 -8.93 -14.29 -5.26
CA GLN A 31 -8.10 -15.46 -4.94
C GLN A 31 -6.66 -15.29 -5.45
N ARG A 32 -6.48 -14.73 -6.66
CA ARG A 32 -5.16 -14.41 -7.20
C ARG A 32 -4.40 -13.42 -6.32
N LEU A 33 -5.04 -12.34 -5.88
CA LEU A 33 -4.44 -11.35 -4.99
C LEU A 33 -4.09 -11.95 -3.62
N GLU A 34 -4.95 -12.79 -3.08
CA GLU A 34 -4.70 -13.47 -1.81
C GLU A 34 -3.53 -14.45 -1.91
N SER A 35 -3.39 -15.16 -3.03
CA SER A 35 -2.25 -16.07 -3.24
C SER A 35 -0.92 -15.32 -3.35
N LEU A 36 -0.88 -14.18 -4.04
CA LEU A 36 0.32 -13.32 -4.09
C LEU A 36 0.79 -12.86 -2.71
N SER A 37 -0.16 -12.66 -1.78
CA SER A 37 0.12 -12.23 -0.40
C SER A 37 0.28 -13.38 0.59
N ALA A 38 0.24 -14.65 0.14
CA ALA A 38 0.46 -15.83 0.96
C ALA A 38 1.90 -16.37 0.85
N GLU A 39 2.54 -16.17 -0.29
CA GLU A 39 3.90 -16.67 -0.53
C GLU A 39 4.93 -15.89 0.28
N ARG A 40 5.82 -16.63 0.95
CA ARG A 40 6.92 -16.06 1.73
C ARG A 40 8.25 -16.28 1.01
N LYS A 41 9.20 -15.37 1.24
CA LYS A 41 10.59 -15.56 0.85
C LYS A 41 11.14 -16.83 1.50
N GLU A 42 12.00 -17.56 0.81
CA GLU A 42 12.61 -18.81 1.31
C GLU A 42 13.30 -18.60 2.68
N ASN A 43 14.02 -17.50 2.82
CA ASN A 43 14.74 -17.13 4.04
C ASN A 43 13.95 -16.19 4.98
N TRP A 44 12.61 -16.29 5.00
CA TRP A 44 11.73 -15.40 5.76
C TRP A 44 12.05 -15.29 7.25
N LEU A 45 12.59 -16.36 7.86
CA LEU A 45 13.01 -16.37 9.27
C LEU A 45 14.11 -15.35 9.55
N ALA A 46 15.02 -15.13 8.60
CA ALA A 46 16.09 -14.13 8.75
C ALA A 46 15.52 -12.71 8.75
N PHE A 47 14.49 -12.42 7.92
CA PHE A 47 13.79 -11.14 7.95
C PHE A 47 13.06 -10.93 9.28
N LYS A 48 12.38 -11.96 9.76
CA LYS A 48 11.72 -11.94 11.07
C LYS A 48 12.72 -11.61 12.19
N GLN A 49 13.89 -12.24 12.18
CA GLN A 49 14.94 -11.97 13.17
C GLN A 49 15.43 -10.52 13.11
N VAL A 50 15.58 -9.94 11.91
CA VAL A 50 15.96 -8.52 11.77
C VAL A 50 14.90 -7.60 12.37
N LEU A 51 13.60 -7.87 12.13
CA LEU A 51 12.50 -7.11 12.73
C LEU A 51 12.52 -7.18 14.26
N GLU A 52 12.65 -8.39 14.82
CA GLU A 52 12.69 -8.64 16.26
C GLU A 52 13.89 -7.97 16.92
N ASN A 53 15.10 -8.12 16.36
CA ASN A 53 16.32 -7.51 16.86
C ASN A 53 16.26 -5.96 16.87
N ASN A 54 15.49 -5.39 15.95
CA ASN A 54 15.28 -3.94 15.86
C ASN A 54 14.01 -3.46 16.57
N GLY A 55 13.22 -4.35 17.18
CA GLY A 55 12.00 -3.99 17.91
C GLY A 55 10.90 -3.42 17.02
N ILE A 56 10.86 -3.79 15.74
CA ILE A 56 9.83 -3.34 14.81
C ILE A 56 8.55 -4.15 15.05
N ARG A 57 7.57 -3.52 15.66
CA ARG A 57 6.28 -4.14 16.01
C ARG A 57 5.21 -3.92 14.97
N TYR A 58 5.26 -2.82 14.23
CA TYR A 58 4.30 -2.42 13.21
C TYR A 58 5.01 -1.70 12.07
N LEU A 59 4.39 -1.77 10.91
CA LEU A 59 4.57 -0.81 9.83
C LEU A 59 3.32 0.05 9.73
N TYR A 60 3.41 1.16 9.01
CA TYR A 60 2.34 2.15 8.99
C TYR A 60 1.99 2.56 7.56
N HIS A 61 0.70 2.76 7.33
CA HIS A 61 0.18 3.37 6.10
C HIS A 61 -0.75 4.52 6.49
N PHE A 62 -0.43 5.73 6.05
CA PHE A 62 -1.32 6.86 6.24
C PHE A 62 -2.28 7.01 5.07
N THR A 63 -3.53 7.33 5.35
CA THR A 63 -4.56 7.55 4.34
C THR A 63 -5.60 8.57 4.86
N ASP A 64 -6.53 8.99 4.00
CA ASP A 64 -7.68 9.77 4.46
C ASP A 64 -8.78 8.84 4.99
N ARG A 65 -9.49 9.26 6.04
CA ARG A 65 -10.62 8.50 6.62
C ARG A 65 -11.67 8.13 5.57
N ARG A 66 -11.87 8.97 4.57
CA ARG A 66 -12.83 8.73 3.48
C ARG A 66 -12.47 7.54 2.60
N ASN A 67 -11.23 7.08 2.62
CA ASN A 67 -10.81 5.88 1.90
C ASN A 67 -11.13 4.58 2.65
N ILE A 68 -11.39 4.63 3.96
CA ILE A 68 -11.63 3.44 4.80
C ILE A 68 -12.78 2.55 4.27
N PRO A 69 -13.94 3.09 3.87
CA PRO A 69 -15.01 2.25 3.32
C PRO A 69 -14.58 1.47 2.06
N SER A 70 -13.79 2.09 1.19
CA SER A 70 -13.24 1.42 -0.01
C SER A 70 -12.24 0.32 0.38
N ILE A 71 -11.32 0.59 1.31
CA ILE A 71 -10.35 -0.38 1.83
C ILE A 71 -11.07 -1.61 2.44
N LYS A 72 -12.11 -1.38 3.25
CA LYS A 72 -12.92 -2.46 3.84
C LYS A 72 -13.65 -3.28 2.77
N ARG A 73 -14.28 -2.63 1.80
CA ARG A 73 -15.04 -3.27 0.70
C ARG A 73 -14.15 -4.16 -0.15
N HIS A 74 -12.95 -3.70 -0.46
CA HIS A 74 -12.00 -4.43 -1.29
C HIS A 74 -11.11 -5.41 -0.49
N GLY A 75 -11.34 -5.53 0.81
CA GLY A 75 -10.67 -6.52 1.67
C GLY A 75 -9.23 -6.19 2.00
N GLY A 76 -8.78 -4.95 1.83
CA GLY A 76 -7.42 -4.52 2.16
C GLY A 76 -6.93 -3.31 1.36
N LEU A 77 -5.65 -3.02 1.48
CA LEU A 77 -4.98 -1.95 0.73
C LEU A 77 -4.54 -2.45 -0.65
N LEU A 78 -4.87 -1.69 -1.68
CA LEU A 78 -4.48 -1.94 -3.06
C LEU A 78 -3.51 -0.88 -3.55
N SER A 79 -2.59 -1.23 -4.46
CA SER A 79 -1.74 -0.25 -5.13
C SER A 79 -2.59 0.72 -5.96
N TRP A 80 -2.10 1.93 -6.16
CA TRP A 80 -2.84 2.94 -6.91
C TRP A 80 -3.04 2.55 -8.37
N SER A 81 -2.03 1.92 -9.00
CA SER A 81 -2.13 1.43 -10.38
C SER A 81 -3.20 0.34 -10.54
N TYR A 82 -3.29 -0.58 -9.56
CA TYR A 82 -4.34 -1.59 -9.54
C TYR A 82 -5.73 -0.94 -9.41
N CYS A 83 -5.89 0.04 -8.51
CA CYS A 83 -7.15 0.76 -8.34
C CYS A 83 -7.56 1.47 -9.63
N GLU A 84 -6.63 2.15 -10.31
CA GLU A 84 -6.89 2.83 -11.57
C GLU A 84 -7.29 1.87 -12.68
N LYS A 85 -6.53 0.79 -12.87
CA LYS A 85 -6.81 -0.26 -13.86
C LYS A 85 -8.19 -0.89 -13.68
N HIS A 86 -8.60 -1.12 -12.44
CA HIS A 86 -9.88 -1.76 -12.11
C HIS A 86 -11.00 -0.77 -11.77
N LYS A 87 -10.77 0.53 -11.98
CA LYS A 87 -11.73 1.62 -11.72
C LYS A 87 -12.28 1.60 -10.28
N ILE A 88 -11.39 1.25 -9.34
CA ILE A 88 -11.69 1.29 -7.91
C ILE A 88 -11.52 2.74 -7.45
N ASP A 89 -12.58 3.30 -6.91
CA ASP A 89 -12.57 4.67 -6.43
C ASP A 89 -11.75 4.80 -5.14
N ILE A 90 -10.81 5.75 -5.16
CA ILE A 90 -10.06 6.22 -4.00
C ILE A 90 -10.40 7.71 -3.82
N PRO A 91 -11.40 8.05 -2.99
CA PRO A 91 -11.90 9.41 -2.87
C PRO A 91 -10.81 10.46 -2.59
N ASN A 92 -9.80 10.09 -1.81
CA ASN A 92 -8.71 10.98 -1.40
C ASN A 92 -7.35 10.30 -1.48
N PRO A 93 -6.76 10.21 -2.69
CA PRO A 93 -5.45 9.61 -2.86
C PRO A 93 -4.37 10.45 -2.15
N GLY A 94 -3.53 9.79 -1.35
CA GLY A 94 -2.40 10.45 -0.67
C GLY A 94 -1.29 10.87 -1.64
N GLY A 95 -1.08 10.12 -2.72
CA GLY A 95 -0.14 10.44 -3.80
C GLY A 95 -0.73 11.42 -4.80
N GLY A 96 0.02 12.48 -5.16
CA GLY A 96 -0.32 13.39 -6.26
C GLY A 96 0.25 12.92 -7.61
N ASN A 97 -0.06 13.65 -8.69
CA ASN A 97 0.41 13.32 -10.05
C ASN A 97 1.93 13.18 -10.15
N LEU A 98 2.68 14.07 -9.49
CA LEU A 98 4.14 13.99 -9.47
C LEU A 98 4.62 12.67 -8.83
N SER A 99 4.02 12.25 -7.71
CA SER A 99 4.36 10.99 -7.06
C SER A 99 4.08 9.79 -7.95
N ARG A 100 2.95 9.78 -8.64
CA ARG A 100 2.57 8.71 -9.58
C ARG A 100 3.53 8.62 -10.76
N ASN A 101 3.88 9.75 -11.38
CA ASN A 101 4.85 9.80 -12.47
C ASN A 101 6.23 9.26 -12.04
N LEU A 102 6.68 9.61 -10.83
CA LEU A 102 7.95 9.10 -10.28
C LEU A 102 7.88 7.60 -9.97
N ASP A 103 6.73 7.11 -9.51
CA ASP A 103 6.50 5.68 -9.32
C ASP A 103 6.57 4.93 -10.65
N GLU A 104 5.92 5.43 -11.71
CA GLU A 104 5.96 4.85 -13.05
C GLU A 104 7.38 4.83 -13.63
N MET A 105 8.11 5.94 -13.53
CA MET A 105 9.51 6.02 -14.01
C MET A 105 10.43 5.00 -13.33
N ARG A 106 10.10 4.53 -12.13
CA ARG A 106 10.88 3.55 -11.35
C ARG A 106 10.25 2.16 -11.31
N ASN A 107 9.16 1.93 -12.02
CA ASN A 107 8.37 0.69 -12.00
C ASN A 107 7.89 0.30 -10.60
N LEU A 108 7.47 1.29 -9.81
CA LEU A 108 7.01 1.13 -8.44
C LEU A 108 5.50 1.39 -8.25
N GLN A 109 4.76 1.65 -9.35
CA GLN A 109 3.32 1.94 -9.34
C GLN A 109 2.47 0.80 -8.80
N ASP A 110 2.97 -0.44 -8.88
CA ASP A 110 2.26 -1.64 -8.43
C ASP A 110 2.46 -1.95 -6.94
N TYR A 111 3.10 -1.05 -6.19
CA TYR A 111 3.41 -1.30 -4.79
C TYR A 111 2.60 -0.43 -3.84
N VAL A 112 2.09 -1.05 -2.78
CA VAL A 112 1.57 -0.34 -1.60
C VAL A 112 2.73 0.07 -0.72
N ARG A 113 2.83 1.37 -0.41
CA ARG A 113 3.92 1.96 0.37
C ARG A 113 3.62 1.91 1.87
N LEU A 114 4.56 1.43 2.65
CA LEU A 114 4.51 1.41 4.11
C LEU A 114 5.73 2.12 4.68
N SER A 115 5.55 2.79 5.81
CA SER A 115 6.63 3.43 6.58
C SER A 115 6.87 2.72 7.91
N PHE A 116 7.99 3.02 8.54
CA PHE A 116 8.33 2.57 9.89
C PHE A 116 7.85 3.54 10.97
N THR A 117 7.37 4.71 10.59
CA THR A 117 6.98 5.80 11.50
C THR A 117 5.55 6.26 11.26
N THR A 118 4.90 6.73 12.32
CA THR A 118 3.61 7.44 12.25
C THR A 118 3.77 8.90 11.81
N GLU A 119 4.99 9.46 11.92
CA GLU A 119 5.33 10.85 11.66
C GLU A 119 5.93 11.05 10.26
N HIS A 120 5.41 10.33 9.27
CA HIS A 120 5.97 10.36 7.92
C HIS A 120 5.83 11.74 7.27
N PRO A 121 6.93 12.39 6.81
CA PRO A 121 6.88 13.74 6.25
C PRO A 121 5.91 13.92 5.10
N MET A 122 5.74 12.91 4.24
CA MET A 122 4.80 12.97 3.11
C MET A 122 3.33 13.03 3.51
N MET A 123 2.97 12.56 4.71
CA MET A 123 1.62 12.73 5.25
C MET A 123 1.33 14.22 5.47
N TYR A 124 2.25 14.93 6.08
CA TYR A 124 2.13 16.37 6.32
C TYR A 124 2.10 17.19 5.02
N VAL A 125 2.88 16.78 4.01
CA VAL A 125 2.81 17.38 2.68
C VAL A 125 1.43 17.15 2.06
N ALA A 126 0.90 15.93 2.11
CA ALA A 126 -0.43 15.62 1.57
C ALA A 126 -1.55 16.37 2.30
N MET A 127 -1.41 16.59 3.61
CA MET A 127 -2.35 17.42 4.39
C MET A 127 -2.26 18.90 3.99
N LYS A 128 -1.05 19.44 3.86
CA LYS A 128 -0.83 20.83 3.45
C LYS A 128 -1.37 21.10 2.04
N ASP A 129 -1.26 20.14 1.14
CA ASP A 129 -1.77 20.22 -0.24
C ASP A 129 -3.30 20.00 -0.31
N GLY A 130 -3.95 19.71 0.79
CA GLY A 130 -5.40 19.45 0.85
C GLY A 130 -5.83 18.09 0.30
N ARG A 131 -4.89 17.20 -0.06
CA ARG A 131 -5.19 15.85 -0.55
C ARG A 131 -5.73 14.95 0.57
N ILE A 132 -5.22 15.12 1.76
CA ILE A 132 -5.68 14.44 2.98
C ILE A 132 -6.17 15.51 3.96
N SER A 133 -7.45 15.44 4.34
CA SER A 133 -8.05 16.36 5.30
C SER A 133 -8.36 15.70 6.65
N ASN A 134 -8.53 14.39 6.67
CA ASN A 134 -8.80 13.64 7.90
C ASN A 134 -7.88 12.41 7.94
N PRO A 135 -6.59 12.59 8.31
CA PRO A 135 -5.61 11.53 8.28
C PRO A 135 -5.93 10.42 9.28
N VAL A 136 -5.77 9.19 8.85
CA VAL A 136 -5.75 7.99 9.69
C VAL A 136 -4.50 7.20 9.40
N ILE A 137 -3.97 6.53 10.42
CA ILE A 137 -2.78 5.70 10.33
C ILE A 137 -3.16 4.25 10.55
N LEU A 138 -3.06 3.47 9.52
CA LEU A 138 -3.24 2.02 9.57
C LEU A 138 -1.97 1.37 10.10
N ARG A 139 -2.12 0.50 11.09
CA ARG A 139 -1.06 -0.35 11.62
C ARG A 139 -1.04 -1.66 10.87
N ILE A 140 0.09 -1.98 10.29
CA ILE A 140 0.28 -3.16 9.45
C ILE A 140 1.16 -4.16 10.18
N ASP A 141 0.77 -5.43 10.16
CA ASP A 141 1.59 -6.53 10.68
C ASP A 141 2.93 -6.57 9.95
N PRO A 142 4.06 -6.55 10.65
CA PRO A 142 5.37 -6.47 10.00
C PRO A 142 5.73 -7.74 9.22
N SER A 143 4.97 -8.82 9.36
CA SER A 143 5.18 -10.05 8.57
C SER A 143 5.01 -9.84 7.06
N VAL A 144 4.41 -8.74 6.61
CA VAL A 144 4.40 -8.36 5.19
C VAL A 144 5.80 -8.11 4.62
N VAL A 145 6.81 -7.87 5.48
CA VAL A 145 8.21 -7.69 5.09
C VAL A 145 8.75 -8.90 4.35
N TYR A 146 8.39 -10.09 4.77
CA TYR A 146 8.91 -11.32 4.17
C TYR A 146 7.96 -12.00 3.18
N LEU A 147 6.93 -11.30 2.69
CA LEU A 147 6.18 -11.76 1.53
C LEU A 147 7.06 -11.74 0.28
N GLN A 148 6.87 -12.73 -0.60
CA GLN A 148 7.77 -13.05 -1.72
C GLN A 148 8.14 -11.83 -2.59
N HIS A 149 7.17 -10.96 -2.87
CA HIS A 149 7.34 -9.82 -3.76
C HIS A 149 7.54 -8.47 -3.05
N THR A 150 7.75 -8.48 -1.74
CA THR A 150 8.02 -7.25 -0.98
C THR A 150 9.43 -6.74 -1.27
N MET A 151 9.53 -5.42 -1.49
CA MET A 151 10.76 -4.67 -1.68
C MET A 151 10.97 -3.67 -0.54
N TYR A 152 12.19 -3.16 -0.45
CA TYR A 152 12.61 -2.21 0.58
C TYR A 152 13.34 -1.05 -0.06
N ALA A 153 13.20 0.13 0.51
CA ALA A 153 14.01 1.29 0.19
C ALA A 153 14.56 1.91 1.48
N ASP A 154 15.84 2.20 1.51
CA ASP A 154 16.52 2.78 2.68
C ASP A 154 16.13 4.23 2.95
N MET A 155 15.45 4.87 2.01
CA MET A 155 14.86 6.20 2.09
C MET A 155 13.62 6.27 1.19
N ASN A 156 13.03 7.44 0.99
CA ASN A 156 11.91 7.60 0.04
C ASN A 156 12.33 7.09 -1.35
N ALA A 157 11.66 6.05 -1.83
CA ALA A 157 12.03 5.36 -3.07
C ALA A 157 11.91 6.23 -4.32
N THR A 158 11.16 7.34 -4.27
CA THR A 158 10.98 8.28 -5.37
C THR A 158 11.76 9.59 -5.19
N THR A 159 12.63 9.69 -4.18
CA THR A 159 13.46 10.89 -4.00
C THR A 159 14.33 11.16 -5.23
N THR A 160 14.43 12.43 -5.60
CA THR A 160 15.31 12.91 -6.69
C THR A 160 16.61 13.52 -6.16
N LYS A 161 16.69 13.72 -4.82
CA LYS A 161 17.85 14.37 -4.19
C LYS A 161 19.01 13.42 -3.93
N ARG A 162 18.74 12.13 -3.82
CA ARG A 162 19.72 11.06 -3.59
C ARG A 162 19.32 9.81 -4.36
N THR A 163 20.20 8.84 -4.47
CA THR A 163 19.89 7.53 -5.05
C THR A 163 19.53 6.57 -3.93
N PRO A 164 18.23 6.19 -3.77
CA PRO A 164 17.83 5.21 -2.77
C PRO A 164 18.37 3.82 -3.14
N ASN A 165 18.75 3.04 -2.14
CA ASN A 165 18.95 1.62 -2.33
C ASN A 165 17.58 0.95 -2.33
N ILE A 166 17.20 0.37 -3.46
CA ILE A 166 15.92 -0.36 -3.63
C ILE A 166 16.23 -1.80 -3.97
N GLY A 167 15.67 -2.74 -3.21
CA GLY A 167 15.86 -4.15 -3.48
C GLY A 167 14.92 -5.04 -2.67
N LYS A 168 15.03 -6.36 -2.87
CA LYS A 168 14.15 -7.36 -2.26
C LYS A 168 14.87 -8.40 -1.43
N SER A 169 16.19 -8.35 -1.39
CA SER A 169 17.02 -9.27 -0.63
C SER A 169 17.06 -8.94 0.86
N LEU A 170 17.53 -9.87 1.67
CA LEU A 170 17.79 -9.63 3.09
C LEU A 170 18.84 -8.54 3.30
N GLU A 171 19.85 -8.50 2.43
CA GLU A 171 20.90 -7.48 2.50
C GLU A 171 20.35 -6.07 2.18
N ASP A 172 19.39 -5.96 1.26
CA ASP A 172 18.71 -4.69 1.00
C ASP A 172 17.87 -4.27 2.21
N PHE A 173 17.19 -5.21 2.87
CA PHE A 173 16.43 -4.94 4.08
C PHE A 173 17.29 -4.49 5.24
N LYS A 174 18.48 -5.05 5.39
CA LYS A 174 19.45 -4.66 6.44
C LYS A 174 20.05 -3.26 6.23
N LYS A 175 19.97 -2.68 5.02
CA LYS A 175 20.41 -1.31 4.75
C LYS A 175 19.49 -0.24 5.32
N ILE A 176 18.31 -0.62 5.82
CA ILE A 176 17.42 0.31 6.52
C ILE A 176 18.09 0.76 7.82
N HIS A 177 18.16 2.06 8.02
CA HIS A 177 18.68 2.69 9.22
C HIS A 177 17.66 2.57 10.37
N PHE A 178 17.58 1.39 11.01
CA PHE A 178 16.56 1.09 12.02
C PHE A 178 16.58 2.02 13.24
N SER A 179 17.72 2.58 13.62
CA SER A 179 17.80 3.62 14.66
C SER A 179 17.10 4.89 14.21
N THR A 180 17.35 5.30 12.98
CA THR A 180 16.80 6.53 12.37
C THR A 180 15.29 6.46 12.20
N VAL A 181 14.76 5.36 11.66
CA VAL A 181 13.30 5.22 11.43
C VAL A 181 12.48 5.13 12.72
N LYS A 182 13.14 4.87 13.87
CA LYS A 182 12.54 4.87 15.22
C LYS A 182 12.62 6.21 15.92
N ALA A 183 13.26 7.22 15.34
CA ALA A 183 13.27 8.56 15.90
C ALA A 183 11.84 9.10 16.05
N HIS A 184 11.62 9.94 17.06
CA HIS A 184 10.27 10.46 17.30
C HIS A 184 9.81 11.39 16.18
N LYS A 185 10.71 12.26 15.72
CA LYS A 185 10.40 13.25 14.65
C LYS A 185 11.55 13.36 13.67
N HIS A 186 11.21 13.62 12.42
CA HIS A 186 12.15 13.90 11.36
C HIS A 186 13.13 15.06 11.68
N PHE A 187 12.66 16.09 12.40
CA PHE A 187 13.47 17.25 12.75
C PHE A 187 14.45 17.01 13.90
N ASP A 188 14.30 15.92 14.65
CA ASP A 188 15.21 15.54 15.72
C ASP A 188 16.52 14.91 15.17
N LEU A 189 16.56 14.66 13.86
CA LEU A 189 17.66 14.01 13.16
C LEU A 189 18.56 15.03 12.48
N ASP A 190 19.85 14.67 12.38
CA ASP A 190 20.80 15.40 11.55
C ASP A 190 20.39 15.39 10.07
N GLU A 191 20.81 16.39 9.30
CA GLU A 191 20.47 16.54 7.89
C GLU A 191 20.83 15.31 7.04
N ASN A 192 21.93 14.63 7.39
CA ASN A 192 22.37 13.41 6.70
C ASN A 192 21.49 12.20 7.02
N GLU A 193 20.90 12.13 8.21
CA GLU A 193 20.01 11.05 8.66
C GLU A 193 18.56 11.23 8.21
N ARG A 194 18.09 12.47 8.04
CA ARG A 194 16.71 12.78 7.67
C ARG A 194 16.18 12.01 6.44
N PRO A 195 16.94 11.78 5.37
CA PRO A 195 16.45 10.98 4.24
C PRO A 195 16.08 9.55 4.63
N TYR A 196 16.86 8.92 5.51
CA TYR A 196 16.65 7.54 5.95
C TYR A 196 15.45 7.37 6.89
N PHE A 197 14.97 8.45 7.51
CA PHE A 197 13.71 8.44 8.25
C PHE A 197 12.49 8.09 7.37
N GLN A 198 12.60 8.30 6.08
CA GLN A 198 11.59 8.00 5.09
C GLN A 198 11.81 6.63 4.40
N ALA A 199 12.50 5.70 5.06
CA ALA A 199 12.63 4.35 4.55
C ALA A 199 11.26 3.68 4.37
N GLU A 200 11.13 2.85 3.34
CA GLU A 200 9.85 2.26 2.92
C GLU A 200 9.94 0.75 2.82
N VAL A 201 8.83 0.10 3.17
CA VAL A 201 8.51 -1.27 2.78
C VAL A 201 7.43 -1.20 1.70
N MET A 202 7.66 -1.87 0.59
CA MET A 202 6.82 -1.80 -0.60
C MET A 202 6.25 -3.19 -0.89
N VAL A 203 4.95 -3.37 -0.63
CA VAL A 203 4.25 -4.64 -0.83
C VAL A 203 3.56 -4.65 -2.19
N MET A 204 3.83 -5.67 -3.00
CA MET A 204 3.29 -5.76 -4.35
C MET A 204 1.76 -5.88 -4.33
N THR A 205 1.10 -5.02 -5.03
CA THR A 205 -0.31 -4.96 -5.43
C THR A 205 -1.32 -4.92 -4.28
N PHE A 206 -1.22 -5.80 -3.28
CA PHE A 206 -2.28 -5.98 -2.30
C PHE A 206 -1.78 -6.33 -0.89
N ILE A 207 -2.31 -5.64 0.11
CA ILE A 207 -2.17 -6.00 1.52
C ILE A 207 -3.55 -6.40 2.06
N PRO A 208 -3.84 -7.70 2.23
CA PRO A 208 -5.10 -8.18 2.78
C PRO A 208 -5.42 -7.60 4.17
N LYS A 209 -6.70 -7.43 4.47
CA LYS A 209 -7.16 -6.91 5.76
C LYS A 209 -6.62 -7.66 6.98
N LYS A 210 -6.29 -8.95 6.84
CA LYS A 210 -5.70 -9.75 7.93
C LYS A 210 -4.35 -9.21 8.44
N TYR A 211 -3.65 -8.41 7.61
CA TYR A 211 -2.41 -7.72 8.00
C TYR A 211 -2.67 -6.28 8.49
N ILE A 212 -3.89 -5.78 8.45
CA ILE A 212 -4.23 -4.42 8.88
C ILE A 212 -4.87 -4.48 10.27
N ILE A 213 -4.06 -4.28 11.31
CA ILE A 213 -4.40 -4.60 12.71
C ILE A 213 -5.54 -3.74 13.25
N ASN A 214 -5.64 -2.48 12.83
CA ASN A 214 -6.62 -1.53 13.35
C ASN A 214 -7.68 -1.08 12.33
N LEU A 215 -7.88 -1.82 11.25
CA LEU A 215 -8.85 -1.43 10.22
C LEU A 215 -10.28 -1.32 10.75
N ASP A 216 -10.65 -2.21 11.67
CA ASP A 216 -12.01 -2.27 12.22
C ASP A 216 -12.29 -1.22 13.31
N THR A 217 -11.26 -0.44 13.71
CA THR A 217 -11.43 0.66 14.67
C THR A 217 -11.88 1.98 14.01
N PHE A 218 -11.95 2.04 12.70
CA PHE A 218 -12.35 3.23 11.93
C PHE A 218 -13.80 3.13 11.36
#